data_dbfb21c5a1c1b0512e3df80f5cd72a9a
#
_entry.id   dbfb21c5a1c1b0512e3df80f5cd72a9a
#
_cell.length_a   1.000
_cell.length_b   1.000
_cell.length_c   1.000
_cell.angle_alpha   90.00
_cell.angle_beta   90.00
_cell.angle_gamma   90.00
#
_symmetry.space_group_name_H-M   'P 1'
#
loop_
_entity.id
_entity.type
_entity.pdbx_description
1 polymer ?
#
loop_
_entity_poly.entity_id
_entity_poly.type
_entity_poly.pdbx_seq_one_letter_code
_entity_poly.pdbx_strand_id
1 'polypeptide(L)'
;MPGAIPVTILSGSPRRYERTRAHAMREARAWGKIVFRQFRPSLGVSRLMNILSRRFLTAAGAALLLVGCASTSELSHDEQDSLESYNRAMFAFNDAVDKALFKPVAKAYRRVLPEPITISIGNFFSNLNDVVVLLNDLLQFKLHLAAMDSSRIVFNTTFGVAGLFDVASRMELPKHNEDFGQTLGYWGFGNGPYFVLPFLGPSTARDAIGMVGNFFTNPITWATDSDAVAWGLWGLDLINRRSDLLRIERVLAEDQIDPYSFQRSAYLQMRRNLVYDGNPPAPDLDFDADPDKPLQ
;
A
#
# COMPACT_ATOMS: atom_id res chain seq x y z
N MET A 1 -21.62 -58.12 -28.93
CA MET A 1 -22.21 -57.17 -29.90
C MET A 1 -22.51 -55.88 -29.15
N PRO A 2 -21.79 -54.77 -29.39
CA PRO A 2 -22.06 -53.51 -28.74
C PRO A 2 -23.04 -52.66 -29.57
N GLY A 3 -24.10 -52.20 -28.91
CA GLY A 3 -25.12 -51.35 -29.48
C GLY A 3 -24.63 -49.95 -29.80
N ALA A 4 -24.85 -49.52 -31.03
CA ALA A 4 -24.54 -48.17 -31.49
C ALA A 4 -25.54 -47.16 -30.93
N ILE A 5 -25.02 -46.07 -30.34
CA ILE A 5 -25.81 -44.90 -29.92
C ILE A 5 -26.03 -44.00 -31.18
N PRO A 6 -27.25 -43.63 -31.52
CA PRO A 6 -27.51 -42.77 -32.65
C PRO A 6 -27.14 -41.32 -32.32
N VAL A 7 -26.21 -40.78 -33.07
CA VAL A 7 -25.90 -39.34 -33.05
C VAL A 7 -27.00 -38.59 -33.80
N THR A 8 -27.92 -37.98 -33.06
CA THR A 8 -28.94 -37.09 -33.65
C THR A 8 -28.29 -35.73 -33.98
N ILE A 9 -27.96 -35.51 -35.23
CA ILE A 9 -27.52 -34.22 -35.77
C ILE A 9 -28.75 -33.30 -35.76
N LEU A 10 -28.78 -32.36 -34.83
CA LEU A 10 -29.76 -31.28 -34.82
C LEU A 10 -29.42 -30.30 -35.97
N SER A 11 -30.09 -30.47 -37.10
CA SER A 11 -30.07 -29.50 -38.22
C SER A 11 -30.88 -28.27 -37.84
N GLY A 12 -30.27 -27.35 -37.08
CA GLY A 12 -30.80 -26.03 -36.85
C GLY A 12 -30.60 -25.16 -38.08
N SER A 13 -31.67 -24.57 -38.64
CA SER A 13 -31.57 -23.71 -39.83
C SER A 13 -30.61 -22.51 -39.56
N PRO A 14 -29.80 -22.09 -40.52
CA PRO A 14 -28.84 -20.98 -40.39
C PRO A 14 -29.45 -19.68 -39.83
N ARG A 15 -30.72 -19.43 -40.14
CA ARG A 15 -31.46 -18.25 -39.64
C ARG A 15 -31.73 -18.25 -38.12
N ARG A 16 -31.80 -19.42 -37.50
CA ARG A 16 -32.00 -19.51 -36.04
C ARG A 16 -30.69 -19.21 -35.31
N TYR A 17 -29.56 -19.68 -35.81
CA TYR A 17 -28.25 -19.43 -35.28
C TYR A 17 -27.89 -17.92 -35.35
N GLU A 18 -28.17 -17.25 -36.48
CA GLU A 18 -27.94 -15.83 -36.65
C GLU A 18 -28.80 -14.97 -35.71
N ARG A 19 -30.07 -15.36 -35.46
CA ARG A 19 -30.93 -14.64 -34.51
C ARG A 19 -30.41 -14.76 -33.07
N THR A 20 -29.95 -15.92 -32.65
CA THR A 20 -29.41 -16.15 -31.30
C THR A 20 -28.11 -15.38 -31.11
N ARG A 21 -27.24 -15.36 -32.12
CA ARG A 21 -25.99 -14.58 -32.11
C ARG A 21 -26.25 -13.08 -32.06
N ALA A 22 -27.23 -12.57 -32.80
CA ALA A 22 -27.61 -11.17 -32.80
C ALA A 22 -28.24 -10.73 -31.46
N HIS A 23 -28.98 -11.63 -30.79
CA HIS A 23 -29.55 -11.37 -29.46
C HIS A 23 -28.43 -11.31 -28.42
N ALA A 24 -27.53 -12.30 -28.40
CA ALA A 24 -26.37 -12.32 -27.50
C ALA A 24 -25.47 -11.10 -27.66
N MET A 25 -25.23 -10.63 -28.89
CA MET A 25 -24.46 -9.41 -29.12
C MET A 25 -25.19 -8.12 -28.66
N ARG A 26 -26.52 -8.08 -28.72
CA ARG A 26 -27.28 -6.94 -28.17
C ARG A 26 -27.26 -6.93 -26.66
N GLU A 27 -27.37 -8.08 -26.02
CA GLU A 27 -27.25 -8.18 -24.56
C GLU A 27 -25.84 -7.83 -24.10
N ALA A 28 -24.79 -8.34 -24.75
CA ALA A 28 -23.40 -7.99 -24.41
C ALA A 28 -23.14 -6.49 -24.56
N ARG A 29 -23.72 -5.81 -25.58
CA ARG A 29 -23.65 -4.36 -25.72
C ARG A 29 -24.47 -3.61 -24.67
N ALA A 30 -25.58 -4.16 -24.22
CA ALA A 30 -26.39 -3.60 -23.14
C ALA A 30 -25.66 -3.70 -21.80
N TRP A 31 -25.06 -4.86 -21.50
CA TRP A 31 -24.21 -5.07 -20.33
C TRP A 31 -22.99 -4.18 -20.34
N GLY A 32 -22.31 -4.03 -21.48
CA GLY A 32 -21.18 -3.10 -21.63
C GLY A 32 -21.57 -1.65 -21.33
N LYS A 33 -22.78 -1.21 -21.77
CA LYS A 33 -23.27 0.15 -21.47
C LYS A 33 -23.67 0.33 -19.98
N ILE A 34 -24.17 -0.71 -19.33
CA ILE A 34 -24.50 -0.68 -17.90
C ILE A 34 -23.21 -0.61 -17.07
N VAL A 35 -22.23 -1.46 -17.36
CA VAL A 35 -20.92 -1.47 -16.69
C VAL A 35 -20.18 -0.12 -16.91
N PHE A 36 -20.17 0.40 -18.15
CA PHE A 36 -19.52 1.69 -18.44
C PHE A 36 -20.27 2.90 -17.85
N ARG A 37 -21.57 2.80 -17.60
CA ARG A 37 -22.36 3.89 -17.00
C ARG A 37 -22.17 3.97 -15.50
N GLN A 38 -21.81 2.88 -14.84
CA GLN A 38 -21.50 2.81 -13.40
C GLN A 38 -20.08 3.31 -13.07
N PHE A 39 -19.18 3.40 -14.09
CA PHE A 39 -17.80 3.91 -13.94
C PHE A 39 -17.66 5.40 -14.31
N ARG A 40 -18.69 6.24 -14.10
CA ARG A 40 -18.50 7.69 -14.16
C ARG A 40 -18.01 8.18 -12.81
N PRO A 41 -16.77 8.72 -12.70
CA PRO A 41 -16.32 9.31 -11.44
C PRO A 41 -17.27 10.45 -11.04
N SER A 42 -17.63 10.50 -9.76
CA SER A 42 -18.51 11.53 -9.23
C SER A 42 -17.91 12.91 -9.52
N LEU A 43 -18.75 13.88 -9.90
CA LEU A 43 -18.34 15.23 -10.27
C LEU A 43 -17.52 15.96 -9.17
N GLY A 44 -17.57 15.49 -7.93
CA GLY A 44 -16.79 16.00 -6.81
C GLY A 44 -15.32 15.60 -6.89
N VAL A 45 -15.03 14.31 -7.05
CA VAL A 45 -13.65 13.78 -7.14
C VAL A 45 -12.98 14.23 -8.44
N SER A 46 -13.70 14.25 -9.57
CA SER A 46 -13.13 14.70 -10.85
C SER A 46 -12.82 16.20 -10.87
N ARG A 47 -13.59 17.06 -10.20
CA ARG A 47 -13.25 18.48 -10.04
C ARG A 47 -12.07 18.68 -9.09
N LEU A 48 -12.04 17.98 -7.97
CA LEU A 48 -10.90 18.03 -7.04
C LEU A 48 -9.63 17.50 -7.70
N MET A 49 -9.72 16.37 -8.43
CA MET A 49 -8.62 15.78 -9.19
C MET A 49 -8.11 16.70 -10.31
N ASN A 50 -8.99 17.41 -11.03
CA ASN A 50 -8.58 18.37 -12.06
C ASN A 50 -7.98 19.66 -11.49
N ILE A 51 -8.41 20.10 -10.32
CA ILE A 51 -7.85 21.29 -9.66
C ILE A 51 -6.52 20.94 -8.99
N LEU A 52 -6.45 19.77 -8.33
CA LEU A 52 -5.21 19.26 -7.73
C LEU A 52 -4.19 18.86 -8.79
N SER A 53 -4.58 18.18 -9.88
CA SER A 53 -3.64 17.76 -10.91
C SER A 53 -2.97 18.92 -11.63
N ARG A 54 -3.68 20.02 -11.93
CA ARG A 54 -3.08 21.20 -12.55
C ARG A 54 -2.17 21.97 -11.60
N ARG A 55 -2.55 22.11 -10.35
CA ARG A 55 -1.72 22.80 -9.34
C ARG A 55 -0.60 21.91 -8.80
N PHE A 56 -0.80 20.58 -8.76
CA PHE A 56 0.23 19.61 -8.38
C PHE A 56 1.28 19.40 -9.45
N LEU A 57 0.91 19.37 -10.73
CA LEU A 57 1.88 19.30 -11.84
C LEU A 57 2.79 20.52 -11.88
N THR A 58 2.25 21.71 -11.59
CA THR A 58 3.09 22.93 -11.51
C THR A 58 3.93 22.98 -10.23
N ALA A 59 3.40 22.51 -9.09
CA ALA A 59 4.15 22.46 -7.84
C ALA A 59 5.19 21.32 -7.82
N ALA A 60 4.86 20.14 -8.40
CA ALA A 60 5.80 19.04 -8.55
C ALA A 60 6.92 19.36 -9.54
N GLY A 61 6.61 20.09 -10.62
CA GLY A 61 7.63 20.61 -11.55
C GLY A 61 8.56 21.61 -10.89
N ALA A 62 8.07 22.49 -10.04
CA ALA A 62 8.86 23.45 -9.27
C ALA A 62 9.67 22.76 -8.15
N ALA A 63 9.12 21.74 -7.49
CA ALA A 63 9.83 20.96 -6.47
C ALA A 63 10.94 20.08 -7.06
N LEU A 64 10.75 19.51 -8.26
CA LEU A 64 11.78 18.76 -8.98
C LEU A 64 12.97 19.64 -9.39
N LEU A 65 12.74 20.93 -9.66
CA LEU A 65 13.82 21.87 -9.97
C LEU A 65 14.61 22.33 -8.73
N LEU A 66 14.06 22.19 -7.53
CA LEU A 66 14.71 22.53 -6.26
C LEU A 66 15.48 21.36 -5.63
N VAL A 67 15.25 20.11 -6.05
CA VAL A 67 15.93 18.91 -5.52
C VAL A 67 17.30 18.66 -6.17
N GLY A 68 17.66 19.42 -7.20
CA GLY A 68 18.91 19.23 -7.96
C GLY A 68 20.24 19.48 -7.23
N CYS A 69 20.25 19.77 -5.93
CA CYS A 69 21.46 20.02 -5.15
C CYS A 69 21.51 19.32 -3.78
N ALA A 70 20.73 18.27 -3.57
CA ALA A 70 20.92 17.43 -2.38
C ALA A 70 22.04 16.43 -2.69
N SER A 71 23.27 16.81 -2.41
CA SER A 71 24.41 15.89 -2.33
C SER A 71 24.05 14.72 -1.43
N THR A 72 24.25 13.51 -1.91
CA THR A 72 24.16 12.27 -1.16
C THR A 72 25.32 12.15 -0.17
N SER A 73 25.41 13.06 0.81
CA SER A 73 26.20 12.79 2.00
C SER A 73 25.34 11.90 2.89
N GLU A 74 25.76 10.69 3.15
CA GLU A 74 25.22 9.85 4.22
C GLU A 74 25.48 10.62 5.52
N LEU A 75 24.47 11.37 5.98
CA LEU A 75 24.53 12.09 7.23
C LEU A 75 24.65 11.07 8.36
N SER A 76 25.58 11.29 9.27
CA SER A 76 25.76 10.50 10.47
C SER A 76 24.43 10.36 11.24
N HIS A 77 24.28 9.28 12.00
CA HIS A 77 23.02 8.87 12.63
C HIS A 77 22.40 9.96 13.55
N ASP A 78 23.21 10.90 14.05
CA ASP A 78 22.80 12.01 14.92
C ASP A 78 22.29 13.25 14.16
N GLU A 79 22.74 13.48 12.92
CA GLU A 79 22.36 14.66 12.14
C GLU A 79 20.96 14.57 11.51
N GLN A 80 20.31 13.40 11.56
CA GLN A 80 19.03 13.18 10.87
C GLN A 80 17.81 13.64 11.68
N ASP A 81 17.94 14.11 12.90
CA ASP A 81 16.82 14.58 13.73
C ASP A 81 16.85 16.09 13.99
N SER A 82 17.03 16.85 12.93
CA SER A 82 16.96 18.31 12.99
C SER A 82 15.63 18.87 13.53
N LEU A 83 14.60 18.02 13.62
CA LEU A 83 13.26 18.35 14.09
C LEU A 83 12.88 17.61 15.39
N GLU A 84 13.83 17.18 16.21
CA GLU A 84 13.57 16.32 17.39
C GLU A 84 12.49 16.87 18.31
N SER A 85 12.51 18.16 18.64
CA SER A 85 11.51 18.77 19.53
C SER A 85 10.10 18.67 18.97
N TYR A 86 9.93 18.92 17.66
CA TYR A 86 8.67 18.74 16.96
C TYR A 86 8.28 17.26 16.94
N ASN A 87 9.22 16.39 16.61
CA ASN A 87 8.99 14.95 16.46
C ASN A 87 8.55 14.31 17.78
N ARG A 88 9.18 14.68 18.89
CA ARG A 88 8.78 14.21 20.23
C ARG A 88 7.39 14.72 20.62
N ALA A 89 7.06 15.96 20.29
CA ALA A 89 5.70 16.49 20.54
C ALA A 89 4.64 15.76 19.71
N MET A 90 4.92 15.49 18.43
CA MET A 90 3.99 14.75 17.56
C MET A 90 3.90 13.26 17.94
N PHE A 91 5.00 12.65 18.37
CA PHE A 91 5.00 11.29 18.92
C PHE A 91 4.08 11.22 20.16
N ALA A 92 4.25 12.13 21.12
CA ALA A 92 3.40 12.18 22.31
C ALA A 92 1.92 12.43 21.97
N PHE A 93 1.64 13.30 20.99
CA PHE A 93 0.29 13.53 20.47
C PHE A 93 -0.31 12.24 19.88
N ASN A 94 0.43 11.57 18.99
CA ASN A 94 -0.03 10.33 18.35
C ASN A 94 -0.25 9.20 19.38
N ASP A 95 0.63 9.07 20.35
CA ASP A 95 0.50 8.12 21.46
C ASP A 95 -0.75 8.39 22.30
N ALA A 96 -1.01 9.67 22.61
CA ALA A 96 -2.20 10.07 23.35
C ALA A 96 -3.49 9.75 22.57
N VAL A 97 -3.52 10.06 21.27
CA VAL A 97 -4.66 9.74 20.37
C VAL A 97 -4.83 8.23 20.25
N ASP A 98 -3.76 7.48 20.09
CA ASP A 98 -3.82 6.02 20.03
C ASP A 98 -4.41 5.43 21.31
N LYS A 99 -3.92 5.84 22.47
CA LYS A 99 -4.40 5.38 23.78
C LYS A 99 -5.86 5.77 24.04
N ALA A 100 -6.27 6.96 23.61
CA ALA A 100 -7.62 7.46 23.85
C ALA A 100 -8.67 6.96 22.84
N LEU A 101 -8.28 6.70 21.58
CA LEU A 101 -9.20 6.39 20.50
C LEU A 101 -8.88 5.07 19.80
N PHE A 102 -7.75 4.95 19.14
CA PHE A 102 -7.49 3.80 18.25
C PHE A 102 -7.36 2.49 19.02
N LYS A 103 -6.64 2.46 20.11
CA LYS A 103 -6.43 1.27 20.93
C LYS A 103 -7.73 0.74 21.58
N PRO A 104 -8.60 1.56 22.19
CA PRO A 104 -9.91 1.11 22.67
C PRO A 104 -10.80 0.56 21.56
N VAL A 105 -10.86 1.25 20.40
CA VAL A 105 -11.65 0.80 19.26
C VAL A 105 -11.11 -0.52 18.71
N ALA A 106 -9.80 -0.67 18.54
CA ALA A 106 -9.17 -1.91 18.09
C ALA A 106 -9.41 -3.09 19.04
N LYS A 107 -9.41 -2.82 20.38
CA LYS A 107 -9.78 -3.85 21.38
C LYS A 107 -11.25 -4.25 21.27
N ALA A 108 -12.16 -3.28 21.08
CA ALA A 108 -13.58 -3.57 20.88
C ALA A 108 -13.82 -4.35 19.59
N TYR A 109 -13.16 -3.94 18.48
CA TYR A 109 -13.18 -4.63 17.20
C TYR A 109 -12.81 -6.12 17.35
N ARG A 110 -11.71 -6.45 18.04
CA ARG A 110 -11.29 -7.84 18.30
C ARG A 110 -12.18 -8.59 19.28
N ARG A 111 -12.92 -7.90 20.14
CA ARG A 111 -13.87 -8.54 21.06
C ARG A 111 -15.16 -8.94 20.34
N VAL A 112 -15.60 -8.12 19.38
CA VAL A 112 -16.85 -8.32 18.62
C VAL A 112 -16.66 -9.27 17.46
N LEU A 113 -15.55 -9.16 16.73
CA LEU A 113 -15.29 -9.97 15.55
C LEU A 113 -14.38 -11.16 15.88
N PRO A 114 -14.83 -12.38 15.52
CA PRO A 114 -13.97 -13.57 15.60
C PRO A 114 -12.71 -13.43 14.74
N GLU A 115 -11.64 -14.07 15.18
CA GLU A 115 -10.34 -13.99 14.49
C GLU A 115 -10.39 -14.33 12.98
N PRO A 116 -11.13 -15.36 12.50
CA PRO A 116 -11.21 -15.62 11.06
C PRO A 116 -11.78 -14.46 10.25
N ILE A 117 -12.71 -13.69 10.83
CA ILE A 117 -13.30 -12.51 10.18
C ILE A 117 -12.28 -11.37 10.10
N THR A 118 -11.54 -11.11 11.17
CA THR A 118 -10.49 -10.07 11.17
C THR A 118 -9.36 -10.40 10.20
N ILE A 119 -8.98 -11.67 10.08
CA ILE A 119 -8.02 -12.15 9.07
C ILE A 119 -8.56 -11.94 7.66
N SER A 120 -9.83 -12.30 7.39
CA SER A 120 -10.43 -12.10 6.07
C SER A 120 -10.50 -10.62 5.68
N ILE A 121 -10.82 -9.74 6.60
CA ILE A 121 -10.79 -8.29 6.39
C ILE A 121 -9.36 -7.83 6.07
N GLY A 122 -8.36 -8.30 6.81
CA GLY A 122 -6.94 -8.02 6.54
C GLY A 122 -6.50 -8.50 5.16
N ASN A 123 -6.88 -9.72 4.77
CA ASN A 123 -6.60 -10.27 3.45
C ASN A 123 -7.22 -9.44 2.32
N PHE A 124 -8.47 -9.00 2.51
CA PHE A 124 -9.13 -8.11 1.54
C PHE A 124 -8.35 -6.82 1.30
N PHE A 125 -7.95 -6.11 2.37
CA PHE A 125 -7.14 -4.90 2.24
C PHE A 125 -5.74 -5.18 1.71
N SER A 126 -5.14 -6.31 2.09
CA SER A 126 -3.86 -6.78 1.55
C SER A 126 -3.94 -7.00 0.03
N ASN A 127 -5.03 -7.64 -0.46
CA ASN A 127 -5.24 -7.86 -1.90
C ASN A 127 -5.45 -6.53 -2.67
N LEU A 128 -6.12 -5.54 -2.06
CA LEU A 128 -6.21 -4.20 -2.65
C LEU A 128 -4.83 -3.52 -2.68
N ASN A 129 -4.02 -3.71 -1.64
CA ASN A 129 -2.67 -3.15 -1.59
C ASN A 129 -1.72 -3.83 -2.61
N ASP A 130 -1.97 -5.10 -3.01
CA ASP A 130 -1.17 -5.78 -4.03
C ASP A 130 -1.19 -5.02 -5.38
N VAL A 131 -2.22 -4.22 -5.66
CA VAL A 131 -2.27 -3.34 -6.83
C VAL A 131 -1.23 -2.22 -6.73
N VAL A 132 -1.03 -1.65 -5.54
CA VAL A 132 0.00 -0.63 -5.27
C VAL A 132 1.38 -1.25 -5.37
N VAL A 133 1.56 -2.45 -4.78
CA VAL A 133 2.81 -3.22 -4.84
C VAL A 133 3.20 -3.52 -6.29
N LEU A 134 2.29 -4.11 -7.07
CA LEU A 134 2.50 -4.41 -8.49
C LEU A 134 2.95 -3.18 -9.28
N LEU A 135 2.30 -2.03 -9.05
CA LEU A 135 2.68 -0.81 -9.75
C LEU A 135 4.10 -0.36 -9.39
N ASN A 136 4.48 -0.47 -8.12
CA ASN A 136 5.82 -0.10 -7.67
C ASN A 136 6.88 -1.09 -8.18
N ASP A 137 6.59 -2.40 -8.22
CA ASP A 137 7.47 -3.39 -8.86
C ASP A 137 7.75 -3.06 -10.33
N LEU A 138 6.69 -2.69 -11.08
CA LEU A 138 6.85 -2.28 -12.48
C LEU A 138 7.70 -1.02 -12.60
N LEU A 139 7.50 -0.02 -11.72
CA LEU A 139 8.28 1.22 -11.70
C LEU A 139 9.74 0.98 -11.30
N GLN A 140 10.02 -0.06 -10.52
CA GLN A 140 11.36 -0.48 -10.13
C GLN A 140 11.98 -1.51 -11.09
N PHE A 141 11.29 -1.87 -12.19
CA PHE A 141 11.70 -2.89 -13.16
C PHE A 141 11.90 -4.30 -12.55
N LYS A 142 11.26 -4.59 -11.42
CA LYS A 142 11.25 -5.89 -10.74
C LYS A 142 10.22 -6.83 -11.40
N LEU A 143 10.41 -7.16 -12.68
CA LEU A 143 9.40 -7.87 -13.49
C LEU A 143 9.03 -9.25 -12.93
N HIS A 144 9.96 -9.93 -12.27
CA HIS A 144 9.67 -11.21 -11.62
C HIS A 144 8.67 -11.04 -10.46
N LEU A 145 8.89 -10.06 -9.58
CA LEU A 145 7.99 -9.75 -8.46
C LEU A 145 6.65 -9.24 -8.99
N ALA A 146 6.65 -8.36 -10.00
CA ALA A 146 5.44 -7.89 -10.66
C ALA A 146 4.58 -9.04 -11.23
N ALA A 147 5.20 -10.07 -11.80
CA ALA A 147 4.48 -11.26 -12.27
C ALA A 147 3.89 -12.08 -11.11
N MET A 148 4.62 -12.20 -10.00
CA MET A 148 4.12 -12.86 -8.78
C MET A 148 2.93 -12.10 -8.19
N ASP A 149 3.00 -10.78 -8.06
CA ASP A 149 1.91 -9.97 -7.51
C ASP A 149 0.70 -9.91 -8.43
N SER A 150 0.91 -9.86 -9.75
CA SER A 150 -0.20 -10.03 -10.71
C SER A 150 -0.93 -11.36 -10.48
N SER A 151 -0.18 -12.44 -10.28
CA SER A 151 -0.73 -13.75 -9.99
C SER A 151 -1.48 -13.78 -8.65
N ARG A 152 -0.92 -13.15 -7.60
CA ARG A 152 -1.59 -13.00 -6.29
C ARG A 152 -2.93 -12.30 -6.42
N ILE A 153 -2.96 -11.14 -7.10
CA ILE A 153 -4.20 -10.38 -7.34
C ILE A 153 -5.23 -11.26 -8.04
N VAL A 154 -4.85 -11.96 -9.11
CA VAL A 154 -5.76 -12.83 -9.86
C VAL A 154 -6.28 -13.97 -9.00
N PHE A 155 -5.41 -14.72 -8.33
CA PHE A 155 -5.82 -15.88 -7.53
C PHE A 155 -6.65 -15.48 -6.30
N ASN A 156 -6.22 -14.44 -5.57
CA ASN A 156 -6.94 -13.99 -4.39
C ASN A 156 -8.27 -13.32 -4.75
N THR A 157 -8.36 -12.61 -5.87
CA THR A 157 -9.63 -12.01 -6.30
C THR A 157 -10.62 -13.05 -6.82
N THR A 158 -10.16 -14.05 -7.61
CA THR A 158 -11.04 -15.04 -8.23
C THR A 158 -11.38 -16.19 -7.29
N PHE A 159 -10.36 -16.87 -6.75
CA PHE A 159 -10.54 -18.03 -5.88
C PHE A 159 -10.62 -17.67 -4.40
N GLY A 160 -10.06 -16.52 -4.01
CA GLY A 160 -10.10 -16.00 -2.65
C GLY A 160 -11.33 -15.13 -2.34
N VAL A 161 -12.36 -15.13 -3.21
CA VAL A 161 -13.60 -14.37 -3.02
C VAL A 161 -13.28 -12.87 -2.81
N ALA A 162 -12.83 -12.20 -3.86
CA ALA A 162 -12.40 -10.79 -3.83
C ALA A 162 -11.29 -10.49 -2.80
N GLY A 163 -10.44 -11.47 -2.50
CA GLY A 163 -9.31 -11.32 -1.59
C GLY A 163 -9.62 -11.60 -0.12
N LEU A 164 -10.82 -12.05 0.25
CA LEU A 164 -11.13 -12.44 1.63
C LEU A 164 -10.30 -13.64 2.12
N PHE A 165 -9.86 -14.50 1.19
CA PHE A 165 -9.00 -15.64 1.47
C PHE A 165 -7.69 -15.50 0.69
N ASP A 166 -6.56 -15.59 1.40
CA ASP A 166 -5.24 -15.60 0.76
C ASP A 166 -4.93 -17.01 0.23
N VAL A 167 -5.39 -17.27 -1.00
CA VAL A 167 -5.14 -18.51 -1.72
C VAL A 167 -3.71 -18.50 -2.30
N ALA A 168 -3.23 -17.36 -2.73
CA ALA A 168 -1.93 -17.19 -3.36
C ALA A 168 -0.78 -17.64 -2.44
N SER A 169 -0.82 -17.30 -1.15
CA SER A 169 0.20 -17.75 -0.19
C SER A 169 0.25 -19.28 -0.04
N ARG A 170 -0.88 -19.97 -0.22
CA ARG A 170 -0.93 -21.44 -0.23
C ARG A 170 -0.38 -22.06 -1.52
N MET A 171 -0.22 -21.24 -2.57
CA MET A 171 0.38 -21.61 -3.87
C MET A 171 1.86 -21.21 -3.95
N GLU A 172 2.51 -20.99 -2.81
CA GLU A 172 3.92 -20.59 -2.71
C GLU A 172 4.22 -19.25 -3.40
N LEU A 173 3.23 -18.37 -3.48
CA LEU A 173 3.39 -16.97 -3.91
C LEU A 173 3.47 -16.09 -2.65
N PRO A 174 4.66 -15.84 -2.08
CA PRO A 174 4.79 -15.08 -0.84
C PRO A 174 4.37 -13.62 -1.01
N LYS A 175 3.76 -13.06 0.04
CA LYS A 175 3.46 -11.63 0.09
C LYS A 175 4.76 -10.86 0.32
N HIS A 176 5.00 -9.86 -0.50
CA HIS A 176 5.99 -8.82 -0.23
C HIS A 176 5.34 -7.42 -0.26
N ASN A 177 6.08 -6.39 0.07
CA ASN A 177 5.53 -5.05 0.17
C ASN A 177 6.45 -4.08 -0.55
N GLU A 178 5.85 -3.35 -1.47
CA GLU A 178 6.45 -2.24 -2.18
C GLU A 178 5.58 -1.00 -2.06
N ASP A 179 6.22 0.17 -2.05
CA ASP A 179 5.54 1.45 -1.98
C ASP A 179 6.30 2.54 -2.77
N PHE A 180 5.65 3.67 -3.04
CA PHE A 180 6.27 4.77 -3.78
C PHE A 180 7.49 5.38 -3.07
N GLY A 181 7.57 5.34 -1.74
CA GLY A 181 8.76 5.77 -1.02
C GLY A 181 9.96 4.87 -1.32
N GLN A 182 9.75 3.55 -1.42
CA GLN A 182 10.77 2.59 -1.85
C GLN A 182 11.15 2.82 -3.32
N THR A 183 10.18 3.02 -4.20
CA THR A 183 10.43 3.34 -5.61
C THR A 183 11.28 4.59 -5.77
N LEU A 184 10.99 5.67 -5.03
CA LEU A 184 11.83 6.86 -5.02
C LEU A 184 13.24 6.55 -4.49
N GLY A 185 13.36 5.74 -3.43
CA GLY A 185 14.65 5.28 -2.92
C GLY A 185 15.44 4.47 -3.94
N TYR A 186 14.79 3.54 -4.62
CA TYR A 186 15.37 2.75 -5.72
C TYR A 186 15.91 3.65 -6.86
N TRP A 187 15.24 4.76 -7.14
CA TRP A 187 15.68 5.76 -8.13
C TRP A 187 16.77 6.71 -7.59
N GLY A 188 17.26 6.49 -6.37
CA GLY A 188 18.37 7.25 -5.79
C GLY A 188 17.96 8.49 -5.00
N PHE A 189 16.66 8.70 -4.72
CA PHE A 189 16.25 9.78 -3.83
C PHE A 189 16.55 9.41 -2.39
N GLY A 190 17.34 10.25 -1.71
CA GLY A 190 17.64 10.10 -0.29
C GLY A 190 16.40 10.22 0.60
N ASN A 191 16.51 9.78 1.85
CA ASN A 191 15.41 9.84 2.82
C ASN A 191 14.92 11.27 3.07
N GLY A 192 15.85 12.26 3.04
CA GLY A 192 15.60 13.61 3.56
C GLY A 192 15.38 13.59 5.09
N PRO A 193 14.95 14.71 5.68
CA PRO A 193 14.74 14.80 7.11
C PRO A 193 13.67 13.81 7.60
N TYR A 194 13.90 13.26 8.79
CA TYR A 194 12.91 12.48 9.53
C TYR A 194 11.91 13.41 10.21
N PHE A 195 10.63 13.06 10.21
CA PHE A 195 9.59 13.73 10.96
C PHE A 195 8.43 12.82 11.29
N VAL A 196 7.70 13.16 12.35
CA VAL A 196 6.51 12.43 12.78
C VAL A 196 5.26 13.15 12.28
N LEU A 197 4.48 12.48 11.45
CA LEU A 197 3.21 13.02 10.95
C LEU A 197 2.10 12.86 11.99
N PRO A 198 1.25 13.88 12.21
CA PRO A 198 0.06 13.74 13.04
C PRO A 198 -0.83 12.61 12.50
N PHE A 199 -1.29 11.73 13.37
CA PHE A 199 -2.11 10.53 13.11
C PHE A 199 -1.45 9.43 12.25
N LEU A 200 -0.48 9.75 11.40
CA LEU A 200 0.15 8.81 10.46
C LEU A 200 1.45 8.20 10.99
N GLY A 201 2.07 8.84 11.99
CA GLY A 201 3.28 8.31 12.64
C GLY A 201 4.59 8.70 11.96
N PRO A 202 5.66 7.88 12.12
CA PRO A 202 6.99 8.17 11.62
C PRO A 202 7.04 8.21 10.10
N SER A 203 7.83 9.15 9.55
CA SER A 203 8.04 9.32 8.12
C SER A 203 9.38 9.99 7.83
N THR A 204 9.76 9.97 6.55
CA THR A 204 10.82 10.83 6.00
C THR A 204 10.21 11.70 4.89
N ALA A 205 10.93 12.73 4.43
CA ALA A 205 10.45 13.58 3.33
C ALA A 205 10.14 12.76 2.08
N ARG A 206 11.00 11.80 1.72
CA ARG A 206 10.78 10.88 0.61
C ARG A 206 9.51 10.02 0.81
N ASP A 207 9.40 9.40 1.99
CA ASP A 207 8.31 8.47 2.27
C ASP A 207 6.96 9.19 2.38
N ALA A 208 6.94 10.45 2.86
CA ALA A 208 5.73 11.28 2.87
C ALA A 208 5.23 11.59 1.44
N ILE A 209 6.16 11.89 0.51
CA ILE A 209 5.82 12.02 -0.91
C ILE A 209 5.29 10.68 -1.45
N GLY A 210 5.95 9.58 -1.07
CA GLY A 210 5.52 8.22 -1.42
C GLY A 210 4.11 7.88 -0.93
N MET A 211 3.74 8.30 0.29
CA MET A 211 2.38 8.11 0.83
C MET A 211 1.31 8.76 -0.07
N VAL A 212 1.59 9.93 -0.64
CA VAL A 212 0.67 10.59 -1.58
C VAL A 212 0.51 9.74 -2.84
N GLY A 213 1.59 9.20 -3.39
CA GLY A 213 1.55 8.27 -4.52
C GLY A 213 0.73 7.02 -4.20
N ASN A 214 0.99 6.40 -3.07
CA ASN A 214 0.26 5.22 -2.59
C ASN A 214 -1.24 5.50 -2.43
N PHE A 215 -1.61 6.67 -1.89
CA PHE A 215 -3.02 7.06 -1.73
C PHE A 215 -3.75 7.13 -3.07
N PHE A 216 -3.16 7.76 -4.09
CA PHE A 216 -3.80 7.91 -5.39
C PHE A 216 -3.85 6.62 -6.21
N THR A 217 -2.94 5.68 -5.97
CA THR A 217 -2.90 4.39 -6.68
C THR A 217 -3.67 3.29 -5.97
N ASN A 218 -4.03 3.49 -4.71
CA ASN A 218 -4.80 2.50 -3.95
C ASN A 218 -6.24 2.41 -4.49
N PRO A 219 -6.73 1.19 -4.80
CA PRO A 219 -8.08 0.98 -5.31
C PRO A 219 -9.20 1.57 -4.44
N ILE A 220 -9.02 1.65 -3.12
CA ILE A 220 -10.01 2.26 -2.21
C ILE A 220 -10.33 3.70 -2.63
N THR A 221 -9.35 4.44 -3.15
CA THR A 221 -9.50 5.86 -3.49
C THR A 221 -10.36 6.10 -4.73
N TRP A 222 -10.41 5.16 -5.67
CA TRP A 222 -11.09 5.35 -6.96
C TRP A 222 -12.15 4.27 -7.29
N ALA A 223 -12.24 3.19 -6.51
CA ALA A 223 -13.20 2.10 -6.76
C ALA A 223 -14.63 2.40 -6.29
N THR A 224 -14.85 3.51 -5.58
CA THR A 224 -16.18 3.90 -5.10
C THR A 224 -16.48 5.36 -5.44
N ASP A 225 -17.73 5.64 -5.82
CA ASP A 225 -18.20 7.00 -6.07
C ASP A 225 -18.62 7.74 -4.77
N SER A 226 -18.61 7.04 -3.64
CA SER A 226 -19.03 7.60 -2.35
C SER A 226 -17.81 7.88 -1.47
N ASP A 227 -17.55 9.15 -1.19
CA ASP A 227 -16.48 9.56 -0.27
C ASP A 227 -16.68 8.93 1.13
N ALA A 228 -17.92 8.80 1.60
CA ALA A 228 -18.23 8.19 2.89
C ALA A 228 -17.83 6.70 2.93
N VAL A 229 -18.02 5.96 1.83
CA VAL A 229 -17.60 4.56 1.72
C VAL A 229 -16.08 4.48 1.68
N ALA A 230 -15.41 5.32 0.90
CA ALA A 230 -13.95 5.34 0.82
C ALA A 230 -13.32 5.60 2.20
N TRP A 231 -13.76 6.65 2.90
CA TRP A 231 -13.27 6.94 4.26
C TRP A 231 -13.62 5.87 5.28
N GLY A 232 -14.79 5.22 5.14
CA GLY A 232 -15.17 4.07 5.95
C GLY A 232 -14.23 2.87 5.76
N LEU A 233 -13.85 2.57 4.51
CA LEU A 233 -12.90 1.50 4.20
C LEU A 233 -11.49 1.82 4.72
N TRP A 234 -11.00 3.06 4.54
CA TRP A 234 -9.73 3.50 5.12
C TRP A 234 -9.73 3.41 6.65
N GLY A 235 -10.81 3.83 7.29
CA GLY A 235 -10.98 3.69 8.74
C GLY A 235 -10.99 2.24 9.20
N LEU A 236 -11.69 1.36 8.47
CA LEU A 236 -11.72 -0.07 8.77
C LEU A 236 -10.34 -0.73 8.62
N ASP A 237 -9.61 -0.41 7.53
CA ASP A 237 -8.23 -0.89 7.33
C ASP A 237 -7.31 -0.44 8.48
N LEU A 238 -7.39 0.84 8.86
CA LEU A 238 -6.63 1.40 9.98
C LEU A 238 -6.91 0.65 11.30
N ILE A 239 -8.17 0.42 11.63
CA ILE A 239 -8.54 -0.30 12.86
C ILE A 239 -8.11 -1.77 12.79
N ASN A 240 -8.27 -2.42 11.63
CA ASN A 240 -7.81 -3.80 11.46
C ASN A 240 -6.30 -3.92 11.68
N ARG A 241 -5.49 -3.09 11.01
CA ARG A 241 -4.01 -3.03 11.20
C ARG A 241 -3.65 -2.72 12.65
N ARG A 242 -4.32 -1.74 13.28
CA ARG A 242 -4.07 -1.41 14.70
C ARG A 242 -4.41 -2.58 15.62
N SER A 243 -5.44 -3.34 15.29
CA SER A 243 -5.82 -4.53 16.05
C SER A 243 -4.77 -5.63 15.99
N ASP A 244 -4.08 -5.79 14.88
CA ASP A 244 -3.00 -6.78 14.74
C ASP A 244 -1.77 -6.39 15.57
N LEU A 245 -1.45 -5.09 15.65
CA LEU A 245 -0.36 -4.59 16.48
C LEU A 245 -0.57 -4.81 17.98
N LEU A 246 -1.81 -4.98 18.47
CA LEU A 246 -2.08 -5.27 19.89
C LEU A 246 -1.40 -6.55 20.39
N ARG A 247 -1.08 -7.51 19.51
CA ARG A 247 -0.38 -8.74 19.87
C ARG A 247 1.11 -8.47 20.11
N ILE A 248 1.72 -7.67 19.25
CA ILE A 248 3.16 -7.37 19.27
C ILE A 248 3.48 -6.36 20.38
N GLU A 249 2.61 -5.38 20.56
CA GLU A 249 2.76 -4.32 21.57
C GLU A 249 2.98 -4.89 22.99
N ARG A 250 2.32 -5.99 23.31
CA ARG A 250 2.46 -6.64 24.63
C ARG A 250 3.87 -7.18 24.86
N VAL A 251 4.55 -7.61 23.80
CA VAL A 251 5.90 -8.16 23.88
C VAL A 251 6.96 -7.03 23.90
N LEU A 252 6.69 -5.92 23.20
CA LEU A 252 7.64 -4.81 23.04
C LEU A 252 7.61 -3.81 24.21
N ALA A 253 6.57 -3.83 25.05
CA ALA A 253 6.34 -2.80 26.08
C ALA A 253 7.27 -2.91 27.30
N GLU A 254 8.03 -4.00 27.45
CA GLU A 254 8.67 -4.32 28.73
C GLU A 254 10.05 -3.67 28.97
N ASP A 255 10.76 -3.16 27.91
CA ASP A 255 12.18 -2.75 28.06
C ASP A 255 12.59 -1.44 27.34
N GLN A 256 11.68 -0.54 26.99
CA GLN A 256 12.05 0.67 26.24
C GLN A 256 12.37 1.85 27.16
N ILE A 257 13.65 2.25 27.23
CA ILE A 257 14.10 3.44 27.98
C ILE A 257 13.59 4.73 27.33
N ASP A 258 13.65 4.85 25.99
CA ASP A 258 13.12 5.97 25.21
C ASP A 258 12.31 5.44 24.01
N PRO A 259 10.96 5.39 24.12
CA PRO A 259 10.09 4.89 23.06
C PRO A 259 10.19 5.69 21.76
N TYR A 260 10.43 6.99 21.83
CA TYR A 260 10.59 7.83 20.66
C TYR A 260 11.85 7.45 19.86
N SER A 261 13.00 7.43 20.52
CA SER A 261 14.27 7.07 19.88
C SER A 261 14.25 5.64 19.33
N PHE A 262 13.60 4.72 20.03
CA PHE A 262 13.39 3.36 19.54
C PHE A 262 12.53 3.35 18.27
N GLN A 263 11.39 4.05 18.24
CA GLN A 263 10.51 4.12 17.07
C GLN A 263 11.24 4.72 15.88
N ARG A 264 12.00 5.82 16.08
CA ARG A 264 12.79 6.47 15.04
C ARG A 264 13.80 5.51 14.43
N SER A 265 14.63 4.90 15.28
CA SER A 265 15.68 3.97 14.83
C SER A 265 15.10 2.75 14.12
N ALA A 266 14.05 2.15 14.68
CA ALA A 266 13.36 1.02 14.07
C ALA A 266 12.76 1.39 12.71
N TYR A 267 12.13 2.56 12.58
CA TYR A 267 11.58 3.04 11.32
C TYR A 267 12.67 3.23 10.26
N LEU A 268 13.74 3.95 10.58
CA LEU A 268 14.82 4.23 9.62
C LEU A 268 15.52 2.94 9.16
N GLN A 269 15.79 2.01 10.08
CA GLN A 269 16.38 0.71 9.76
C GLN A 269 15.45 -0.13 8.88
N MET A 270 14.16 -0.19 9.23
CA MET A 270 13.15 -0.89 8.44
C MET A 270 13.06 -0.30 7.03
N ARG A 271 13.00 1.04 6.89
CA ARG A 271 12.92 1.69 5.58
C ARG A 271 14.17 1.46 4.73
N ARG A 272 15.36 1.53 5.36
CA ARG A 272 16.61 1.18 4.67
C ARG A 272 16.57 -0.26 4.16
N ASN A 273 16.16 -1.19 5.01
CA ASN A 273 16.05 -2.60 4.63
C ASN A 273 15.06 -2.83 3.47
N LEU A 274 13.91 -2.14 3.48
CA LEU A 274 12.91 -2.26 2.43
C LEU A 274 13.40 -1.71 1.08
N VAL A 275 14.07 -0.55 1.06
CA VAL A 275 14.59 0.06 -0.18
C VAL A 275 15.63 -0.83 -0.88
N TYR A 276 16.37 -1.63 -0.11
CA TYR A 276 17.39 -2.54 -0.62
C TYR A 276 16.93 -4.01 -0.65
N ASP A 277 15.63 -4.28 -0.62
CA ASP A 277 15.06 -5.63 -0.69
C ASP A 277 15.65 -6.61 0.34
N GLY A 278 15.90 -6.14 1.55
CA GLY A 278 16.51 -6.95 2.61
C GLY A 278 18.03 -7.05 2.56
N ASN A 279 18.68 -6.40 1.61
CA ASN A 279 20.15 -6.50 1.41
C ASN A 279 20.82 -5.11 1.40
N PRO A 280 20.65 -4.29 2.47
CA PRO A 280 21.24 -2.96 2.52
C PRO A 280 22.76 -3.02 2.50
N PRO A 281 23.46 -2.07 1.86
CA PRO A 281 24.91 -1.97 1.91
C PRO A 281 25.39 -1.90 3.36
N ALA A 282 26.52 -2.52 3.65
CA ALA A 282 27.13 -2.41 4.96
C ALA A 282 27.40 -0.93 5.29
N PRO A 283 27.22 -0.51 6.54
CA PRO A 283 27.69 0.82 6.95
C PRO A 283 29.18 0.96 6.62
N ASP A 284 29.57 2.10 6.04
CA ASP A 284 30.98 2.44 5.91
C ASP A 284 31.55 2.63 7.32
N LEU A 285 32.09 1.55 7.87
CA LEU A 285 32.86 1.60 9.09
C LEU A 285 34.21 2.14 8.69
N ASP A 286 34.46 3.41 8.97
CA ASP A 286 35.78 4.01 8.79
C ASP A 286 36.73 3.42 9.84
N PHE A 287 37.35 2.28 9.49
CA PHE A 287 38.33 1.58 10.34
C PHE A 287 39.65 2.36 10.44
N ASP A 288 39.83 3.37 9.59
CA ASP A 288 41.01 4.25 9.57
C ASP A 288 40.75 5.56 10.35
N ALA A 289 39.61 5.70 11.01
CA ALA A 289 39.34 6.82 11.89
C ALA A 289 40.39 6.85 13.01
N ASP A 290 41.27 7.87 12.96
CA ASP A 290 42.29 8.11 13.94
C ASP A 290 41.66 8.19 15.35
N PRO A 291 41.95 7.22 16.26
CA PRO A 291 41.36 7.20 17.60
C PRO A 291 41.73 8.45 18.44
N ASP A 292 42.72 9.20 18.04
CA ASP A 292 43.18 10.44 18.73
C ASP A 292 42.56 11.73 18.15
N LYS A 293 41.69 11.63 17.14
CA LYS A 293 41.00 12.80 16.57
C LYS A 293 39.82 13.19 17.46
N PRO A 294 39.84 14.37 18.09
CA PRO A 294 38.71 14.80 18.92
C PRO A 294 37.46 14.91 18.07
N LEU A 295 36.36 14.34 18.58
CA LEU A 295 35.01 14.47 18.01
C LEU A 295 34.70 15.97 17.91
N GLN A 296 34.59 16.47 16.68
CA GLN A 296 34.18 17.85 16.39
C GLN A 296 32.67 17.96 16.43
#